data_fb74e3c778184528a334d4116aecc5e2
#
_entry.id   fb74e3c778184528a334d4116aecc5e2
#
_cell.length_a   1.000
_cell.length_b   1.000
_cell.length_c   1.000
_cell.angle_alpha   90.00
_cell.angle_beta   90.00
_cell.angle_gamma   90.00
#
_symmetry.space_group_name_H-M   'P 1'
#
loop_
_entity.id
_entity.type
_entity.pdbx_description
1 polymer ?
#
loop_
_entity_poly.entity_id
_entity_poly.type
_entity_poly.pdbx_seq_one_letter_code
_entity_poly.pdbx_strand_id
1 'polypeptide(L)'
;IRTGLYELKHTSMKSMIVETCFIEATEDVELYKKLGADAIGKAIAEAIVNDKVSESDTPVKKEEVSKPVQAPVSNTDDWVARLQAECNKQGFSNQKVDGIPGANTLKGCPTLKKGASGNITKLLQEKLVKLGYSTNGVDGIFGSGTYSAVREFQKTRGLSADGIVGQNT
;
A
#
# COMPACT_ATOMS: atom_id res chain seq x y z
N ILE A 1 8.91 -0.05 -25.26
CA ILE A 1 7.60 -0.38 -24.63
C ILE A 1 7.58 -1.87 -24.41
N ARG A 2 7.48 -2.33 -23.15
CA ARG A 2 7.33 -3.75 -22.81
C ARG A 2 5.87 -4.15 -22.98
N THR A 3 5.56 -4.83 -24.08
CA THR A 3 4.21 -5.29 -24.37
C THR A 3 3.87 -6.65 -23.75
N GLY A 4 4.82 -7.26 -23.05
CA GLY A 4 4.71 -8.60 -22.48
C GLY A 4 4.21 -8.66 -21.03
N LEU A 5 4.04 -7.52 -20.36
CA LEU A 5 3.58 -7.47 -18.99
C LEU A 5 2.07 -7.76 -18.89
N TYR A 6 1.68 -8.38 -17.79
CA TYR A 6 0.29 -8.80 -17.56
C TYR A 6 -0.69 -7.62 -17.66
N GLU A 7 -0.34 -6.49 -17.05
CA GLU A 7 -1.15 -5.27 -17.02
C GLU A 7 -1.45 -4.74 -18.42
N LEU A 8 -0.48 -4.80 -19.32
CA LEU A 8 -0.64 -4.33 -20.71
C LEU A 8 -1.46 -5.27 -21.58
N LYS A 9 -1.56 -6.56 -21.21
CA LYS A 9 -2.30 -7.57 -21.96
C LYS A 9 -3.74 -7.73 -21.52
N HIS A 10 -4.06 -7.40 -20.26
CA HIS A 10 -5.34 -7.71 -19.64
C HIS A 10 -6.20 -6.48 -19.36
N THR A 11 -5.81 -5.31 -19.83
CA THR A 11 -6.61 -4.09 -19.75
C THR A 11 -7.17 -3.71 -21.12
N SER A 12 -8.41 -3.25 -21.14
CA SER A 12 -9.05 -2.67 -22.34
C SER A 12 -8.66 -1.21 -22.57
N MET A 13 -8.01 -0.58 -21.59
CA MET A 13 -7.53 0.81 -21.67
C MET A 13 -6.07 0.85 -22.13
N LYS A 14 -5.66 1.97 -22.69
CA LYS A 14 -4.24 2.23 -22.96
C LYS A 14 -3.49 2.27 -21.63
N SER A 15 -2.54 1.37 -21.44
CA SER A 15 -1.73 1.25 -20.24
C SER A 15 -0.29 1.62 -20.54
N MET A 16 0.35 2.31 -19.61
CA MET A 16 1.75 2.67 -19.68
C MET A 16 2.42 2.39 -18.34
N ILE A 17 3.60 1.78 -18.37
CA ILE A 17 4.45 1.62 -17.20
C ILE A 17 5.61 2.59 -17.36
N VAL A 18 5.79 3.45 -16.36
CA VAL A 18 6.89 4.41 -16.30
C VAL A 18 7.89 3.95 -15.24
N GLU A 19 9.09 3.59 -15.69
CA GLU A 19 10.21 3.27 -14.80
C GLU A 19 11.06 4.53 -14.64
N THR A 20 11.11 5.11 -13.45
CA THR A 20 11.78 6.39 -13.19
C THR A 20 13.24 6.24 -12.80
N CYS A 21 13.61 5.12 -12.18
CA CYS A 21 15.02 4.78 -11.89
C CYS A 21 15.16 3.30 -11.55
N PHE A 22 16.38 2.78 -11.68
CA PHE A 22 16.77 1.48 -11.17
C PHE A 22 17.53 1.69 -9.85
N ILE A 23 17.01 1.13 -8.77
CA ILE A 23 17.54 1.36 -7.41
C ILE A 23 18.98 0.82 -7.24
N GLU A 24 19.38 -0.14 -8.07
CA GLU A 24 20.71 -0.72 -8.10
C GLU A 24 21.70 0.07 -8.97
N ALA A 25 21.21 1.00 -9.78
CA ALA A 25 22.03 1.86 -10.60
C ALA A 25 22.33 3.17 -9.86
N THR A 26 23.55 3.33 -9.36
CA THR A 26 23.96 4.50 -8.57
C THR A 26 23.71 5.82 -9.31
N GLU A 27 24.00 5.84 -10.60
CA GLU A 27 23.80 7.03 -11.45
C GLU A 27 22.32 7.44 -11.55
N ASP A 28 21.41 6.49 -11.70
CA ASP A 28 19.97 6.73 -11.74
C ASP A 28 19.46 7.27 -10.41
N VAL A 29 19.93 6.74 -9.29
CA VAL A 29 19.56 7.18 -7.95
C VAL A 29 20.07 8.62 -7.68
N GLU A 30 21.29 8.92 -8.09
CA GLU A 30 21.83 10.28 -7.96
C GLU A 30 21.07 11.28 -8.82
N LEU A 31 20.76 10.92 -10.07
CA LEU A 31 19.94 11.76 -10.96
C LEU A 31 18.55 11.98 -10.38
N TYR A 32 17.90 10.93 -9.88
CA TYR A 32 16.59 11.03 -9.23
C TYR A 32 16.61 11.99 -8.03
N LYS A 33 17.63 11.88 -7.17
CA LYS A 33 17.81 12.77 -6.02
C LYS A 33 18.07 14.23 -6.45
N LYS A 34 18.81 14.43 -7.51
CA LYS A 34 19.14 15.76 -8.04
C LYS A 34 17.94 16.46 -8.66
N LEU A 35 17.12 15.73 -9.42
CA LEU A 35 15.95 16.29 -10.10
C LEU A 35 14.78 16.50 -9.13
N GLY A 36 14.61 15.62 -8.16
CA GLY A 36 13.49 15.61 -7.23
C GLY A 36 12.21 15.03 -7.82
N ALA A 37 11.32 14.57 -6.94
CA ALA A 37 10.08 13.91 -7.33
C ALA A 37 9.14 14.82 -8.12
N ASP A 38 9.10 16.11 -7.79
CA ASP A 38 8.19 17.09 -8.44
C ASP A 38 8.57 17.33 -9.91
N ALA A 39 9.86 17.49 -10.20
CA ALA A 39 10.32 17.68 -11.57
C ALA A 39 10.08 16.43 -12.44
N ILE A 40 10.30 15.26 -11.87
CA ILE A 40 10.03 13.98 -12.55
C ILE A 40 8.53 13.78 -12.77
N GLY A 41 7.71 14.05 -11.75
CA GLY A 41 6.26 13.98 -11.84
C GLY A 41 5.69 14.93 -12.90
N LYS A 42 6.20 16.16 -12.96
CA LYS A 42 5.83 17.15 -13.97
C LYS A 42 6.18 16.68 -15.39
N ALA A 43 7.40 16.18 -15.59
CA ALA A 43 7.83 15.67 -16.89
C ALA A 43 6.98 14.45 -17.36
N ILE A 44 6.59 13.58 -16.44
CA ILE A 44 5.69 12.45 -16.74
C ILE A 44 4.30 12.97 -17.14
N ALA A 45 3.74 13.91 -16.37
CA ALA A 45 2.44 14.50 -16.65
C ALA A 45 2.42 15.19 -18.01
N GLU A 46 3.43 16.01 -18.33
CA GLU A 46 3.58 16.68 -19.62
C GLU A 46 3.69 15.67 -20.78
N ALA A 47 4.41 14.58 -20.58
CA ALA A 47 4.51 13.52 -21.58
C ALA A 47 3.18 12.78 -21.83
N ILE A 48 2.34 12.64 -20.80
CA ILE A 48 1.02 12.00 -20.91
C ILE A 48 0.01 12.90 -21.62
N VAL A 49 -0.05 14.17 -21.25
CA VAL A 49 -1.01 15.12 -21.84
C VAL A 49 -0.54 15.70 -23.16
N ASN A 50 0.72 15.49 -23.52
CA ASN A 50 1.40 16.03 -24.69
C ASN A 50 1.32 17.58 -24.75
N ASP A 51 1.36 18.23 -23.59
CA ASP A 51 1.31 19.68 -23.41
C ASP A 51 2.16 20.09 -22.20
N LYS A 52 2.54 21.38 -22.13
CA LYS A 52 3.29 21.90 -20.99
C LYS A 52 2.35 22.24 -19.83
N VAL A 53 2.63 21.70 -18.67
CA VAL A 53 1.93 22.05 -17.44
C VAL A 53 2.47 23.40 -16.94
N SER A 54 1.65 24.46 -17.01
CA SER A 54 2.02 25.78 -16.52
C SER A 54 2.08 25.80 -14.99
N GLU A 55 3.05 26.53 -14.42
CA GLU A 55 3.22 26.67 -12.96
C GLU A 55 2.13 27.52 -12.28
N SER A 56 1.09 27.94 -13.02
CA SER A 56 0.02 28.80 -12.49
C SER A 56 -1.03 28.06 -11.66
N ASP A 57 -0.99 26.74 -11.60
CA ASP A 57 -1.90 25.92 -10.79
C ASP A 57 -1.30 25.50 -9.46
N THR A 58 -0.46 26.32 -8.88
CA THR A 58 -0.01 26.17 -7.51
C THR A 58 -0.75 27.09 -6.57
N PRO A 59 -0.72 26.74 -5.42
CA PRO A 59 -1.72 26.39 -4.47
C PRO A 59 -1.89 27.43 -3.40
N VAL A 60 -2.95 27.28 -2.78
CA VAL A 60 -3.36 27.85 -1.51
C VAL A 60 -2.22 28.09 -0.51
N LYS A 61 -2.07 29.38 -0.22
CA LYS A 61 -1.37 30.04 0.87
C LYS A 61 -1.45 29.28 2.19
N LYS A 62 -0.30 29.13 2.82
CA LYS A 62 -0.20 28.77 4.25
C LYS A 62 -0.93 29.82 5.09
N GLU A 63 -1.99 29.43 5.77
CA GLU A 63 -2.47 30.09 6.96
C GLU A 63 -2.35 29.13 8.16
N GLU A 64 -1.66 29.63 9.14
CA GLU A 64 -1.43 29.06 10.44
C GLU A 64 -2.73 29.14 11.26
N VAL A 65 -3.38 28.01 11.53
CA VAL A 65 -4.42 27.95 12.59
C VAL A 65 -4.27 26.65 13.35
N SER A 66 -4.04 26.83 14.62
CA SER A 66 -3.98 25.81 15.66
C SER A 66 -5.32 25.15 15.91
N LYS A 67 -5.40 23.83 15.73
CA LYS A 67 -6.10 22.78 16.50
C LYS A 67 -6.42 21.55 15.61
N PRO A 68 -6.69 20.37 16.17
CA PRO A 68 -6.32 19.11 15.52
C PRO A 68 -7.18 18.86 14.29
N VAL A 69 -6.58 19.09 13.13
CA VAL A 69 -7.19 18.86 11.84
C VAL A 69 -6.83 17.43 11.41
N GLN A 70 -7.84 16.67 11.08
CA GLN A 70 -7.73 15.45 10.32
C GLN A 70 -6.81 15.68 9.13
N ALA A 71 -5.83 14.79 8.95
CA ALA A 71 -4.84 14.86 7.88
C ALA A 71 -5.49 14.86 6.49
N PRO A 72 -4.87 15.52 5.49
CA PRO A 72 -5.37 15.55 4.12
C PRO A 72 -5.42 14.14 3.54
N VAL A 73 -6.49 13.83 2.84
CA VAL A 73 -6.70 12.60 2.08
C VAL A 73 -5.68 12.49 0.95
N SER A 74 -4.47 12.09 1.28
CA SER A 74 -3.57 11.47 0.34
C SER A 74 -4.08 10.04 0.09
N ASN A 75 -3.74 9.43 -1.02
CA ASN A 75 -4.05 8.04 -1.42
C ASN A 75 -3.46 6.99 -0.45
N THR A 76 -3.52 7.26 0.84
CA THR A 76 -3.15 6.35 1.92
C THR A 76 -4.32 5.40 2.13
N ASP A 77 -4.09 4.12 2.00
CA ASP A 77 -5.11 3.12 2.32
C ASP A 77 -5.43 3.27 3.83
N ASP A 78 -6.60 3.80 4.16
CA ASP A 78 -7.09 3.95 5.54
C ASP A 78 -6.89 2.65 6.35
N TRP A 79 -7.00 1.51 5.66
CA TRP A 79 -6.74 0.21 6.25
C TRP A 79 -5.28 0.07 6.74
N VAL A 80 -4.30 0.56 5.96
CA VAL A 80 -2.88 0.51 6.36
C VAL A 80 -2.62 1.41 7.56
N ALA A 81 -3.18 2.62 7.59
CA ALA A 81 -3.04 3.52 8.73
C ALA A 81 -3.66 2.91 10.00
N ARG A 82 -4.82 2.28 9.88
CA ARG A 82 -5.48 1.55 10.99
C ARG A 82 -4.62 0.38 11.48
N LEU A 83 -4.01 -0.37 10.57
CA LEU A 83 -3.11 -1.47 10.91
C LEU A 83 -1.86 -0.96 11.65
N GLN A 84 -1.21 0.10 11.14
CA GLN A 84 -0.05 0.72 11.78
C GLN A 84 -0.38 1.21 13.19
N ALA A 85 -1.51 1.91 13.35
CA ALA A 85 -1.98 2.40 14.63
C ALA A 85 -2.25 1.25 15.63
N GLU A 86 -2.89 0.18 15.16
CA GLU A 86 -3.20 -0.96 16.02
C GLU A 86 -1.94 -1.76 16.40
N CYS A 87 -0.98 -1.92 15.48
CA CYS A 87 0.33 -2.53 15.79
C CYS A 87 1.09 -1.71 16.85
N ASN A 88 1.10 -0.38 16.72
CA ASN A 88 1.70 0.49 17.74
C ASN A 88 0.99 0.37 19.09
N LYS A 89 -0.34 0.40 19.10
CA LYS A 89 -1.15 0.28 20.32
C LYS A 89 -0.92 -1.03 21.06
N GLN A 90 -0.71 -2.12 20.33
CA GLN A 90 -0.44 -3.44 20.92
C GLN A 90 1.05 -3.67 21.24
N GLY A 91 1.92 -2.69 20.99
CA GLY A 91 3.35 -2.75 21.29
C GLY A 91 4.18 -3.59 20.30
N PHE A 92 3.62 -3.98 19.15
CA PHE A 92 4.37 -4.68 18.10
C PHE A 92 5.31 -3.76 17.32
N SER A 93 5.00 -2.47 17.27
CA SER A 93 5.81 -1.45 16.60
C SER A 93 5.69 -0.10 17.28
N ASN A 94 6.56 0.83 16.88
CA ASN A 94 6.48 2.26 17.20
C ASN A 94 6.82 3.04 15.93
N GLN A 95 5.96 2.94 14.92
CA GLN A 95 6.14 3.52 13.61
C GLN A 95 5.22 4.72 13.39
N LYS A 96 5.56 5.57 12.44
CA LYS A 96 4.66 6.62 12.00
C LYS A 96 3.40 5.99 11.38
N VAL A 97 2.24 6.53 11.75
CA VAL A 97 0.94 6.15 11.15
C VAL A 97 0.71 7.07 9.94
N ASP A 98 1.15 6.63 8.77
CA ASP A 98 1.08 7.41 7.52
C ASP A 98 0.25 6.74 6.43
N GLY A 99 -0.25 5.53 6.67
CA GLY A 99 -1.03 4.77 5.69
C GLY A 99 -0.22 4.25 4.50
N ILE A 100 1.11 4.33 4.57
CA ILE A 100 2.00 3.87 3.52
C ILE A 100 2.58 2.51 3.93
N PRO A 101 2.29 1.41 3.20
CA PRO A 101 2.85 0.11 3.49
C PRO A 101 4.33 0.08 3.12
N GLY A 102 5.19 -0.14 4.10
CA GLY A 102 6.64 -0.18 3.91
C GLY A 102 7.30 -1.25 4.78
N ALA A 103 8.63 -1.30 4.73
CA ALA A 103 9.43 -2.26 5.49
C ALA A 103 9.17 -2.18 7.01
N ASN A 104 8.94 -0.97 7.53
CA ASN A 104 8.62 -0.78 8.95
C ASN A 104 7.24 -1.34 9.31
N THR A 105 6.26 -1.18 8.42
CA THR A 105 4.92 -1.75 8.60
C THR A 105 5.00 -3.28 8.60
N LEU A 106 5.72 -3.88 7.65
CA LEU A 106 5.91 -5.33 7.60
C LEU A 106 6.61 -5.88 8.85
N LYS A 107 7.70 -5.23 9.29
CA LYS A 107 8.41 -5.63 10.52
C LYS A 107 7.58 -5.47 11.78
N GLY A 108 6.70 -4.48 11.79
CA GLY A 108 5.83 -4.18 12.92
C GLY A 108 4.55 -5.00 12.98
N CYS A 109 4.23 -5.81 11.97
CA CYS A 109 3.06 -6.67 12.01
C CYS A 109 3.36 -8.01 12.68
N PRO A 110 2.52 -8.46 13.63
CA PRO A 110 2.68 -9.78 14.22
C PRO A 110 2.30 -10.87 13.22
N THR A 111 2.87 -12.06 13.40
CA THR A 111 2.44 -13.25 12.68
C THR A 111 1.08 -13.70 13.19
N LEU A 112 0.09 -13.86 12.31
CA LEU A 112 -1.24 -14.36 12.64
C LEU A 112 -1.44 -15.76 12.12
N LYS A 113 -2.07 -16.61 12.95
CA LYS A 113 -2.42 -17.99 12.62
C LYS A 113 -3.72 -18.39 13.30
N LYS A 114 -4.26 -19.54 12.95
CA LYS A 114 -5.47 -20.07 13.59
C LYS A 114 -5.37 -20.04 15.12
N GLY A 115 -6.38 -19.46 15.76
CA GLY A 115 -6.43 -19.19 17.20
C GLY A 115 -6.04 -17.78 17.60
N ALA A 116 -5.47 -16.96 16.71
CA ALA A 116 -5.24 -15.54 16.97
C ALA A 116 -6.59 -14.79 17.10
N SER A 117 -6.62 -13.74 17.93
CA SER A 117 -7.81 -12.91 18.08
C SER A 117 -7.44 -11.46 18.34
N GLY A 118 -8.38 -10.55 18.12
CA GLY A 118 -8.25 -9.12 18.37
C GLY A 118 -8.36 -8.26 17.10
N ASN A 119 -8.08 -6.97 17.28
CA ASN A 119 -8.31 -5.97 16.22
C ASN A 119 -7.43 -6.18 14.98
N ILE A 120 -6.19 -6.65 15.13
CA ILE A 120 -5.33 -6.94 13.97
C ILE A 120 -5.92 -8.08 13.15
N THR A 121 -6.46 -9.12 13.80
CA THR A 121 -7.17 -10.21 13.12
C THR A 121 -8.43 -9.69 12.41
N LYS A 122 -9.16 -8.78 13.05
CA LYS A 122 -10.34 -8.14 12.44
C LYS A 122 -9.97 -7.35 11.19
N LEU A 123 -8.89 -6.57 11.23
CA LEU A 123 -8.37 -5.84 10.08
C LEU A 123 -7.95 -6.79 8.94
N LEU A 124 -7.33 -7.92 9.27
CA LEU A 124 -7.03 -8.97 8.28
C LEU A 124 -8.29 -9.49 7.61
N GLN A 125 -9.32 -9.82 8.39
CA GLN A 125 -10.62 -10.29 7.87
C GLN A 125 -11.27 -9.24 6.96
N GLU A 126 -11.30 -7.97 7.36
CA GLU A 126 -11.81 -6.86 6.54
C GLU A 126 -11.08 -6.80 5.17
N LYS A 127 -9.75 -6.95 5.18
CA LYS A 127 -8.96 -6.90 3.94
C LYS A 127 -9.22 -8.12 3.06
N LEU A 128 -9.30 -9.31 3.63
CA LEU A 128 -9.62 -10.54 2.89
C LEU A 128 -10.99 -10.46 2.23
N VAL A 129 -12.02 -10.01 2.96
CA VAL A 129 -13.37 -9.83 2.44
C VAL A 129 -13.39 -8.80 1.31
N LYS A 130 -12.69 -7.66 1.48
CA LYS A 130 -12.54 -6.64 0.43
C LYS A 130 -11.87 -7.20 -0.84
N LEU A 131 -10.98 -8.17 -0.68
CA LEU A 131 -10.31 -8.87 -1.78
C LEU A 131 -11.12 -10.04 -2.37
N GLY A 132 -12.33 -10.30 -1.86
CA GLY A 132 -13.23 -11.35 -2.36
C GLY A 132 -13.10 -12.71 -1.68
N TYR A 133 -12.31 -12.82 -0.59
CA TYR A 133 -12.15 -14.06 0.16
C TYR A 133 -13.08 -14.09 1.38
N SER A 134 -13.94 -15.10 1.46
CA SER A 134 -14.89 -15.24 2.56
C SER A 134 -14.21 -15.75 3.84
N THR A 135 -14.34 -14.99 4.92
CA THR A 135 -13.81 -15.34 6.26
C THR A 135 -14.85 -15.90 7.19
N ASN A 136 -16.11 -16.09 6.74
CA ASN A 136 -17.28 -16.42 7.53
C ASN A 136 -17.60 -15.40 8.63
N GLY A 137 -17.28 -14.14 8.38
CA GLY A 137 -17.51 -13.01 9.28
C GLY A 137 -16.26 -12.21 9.58
N VAL A 138 -16.45 -11.01 10.12
CA VAL A 138 -15.39 -10.07 10.53
C VAL A 138 -15.51 -9.88 12.04
N ASP A 139 -15.22 -10.94 12.78
CA ASP A 139 -15.41 -11.05 14.23
C ASP A 139 -14.12 -10.81 15.04
N GLY A 140 -12.97 -10.74 14.35
CA GLY A 140 -11.67 -10.61 14.98
C GLY A 140 -11.12 -11.94 15.54
N ILE A 141 -11.70 -13.09 15.17
CA ILE A 141 -11.24 -14.41 15.57
C ILE A 141 -10.68 -15.16 14.35
N PHE A 142 -9.42 -15.53 14.40
CA PHE A 142 -8.80 -16.33 13.34
C PHE A 142 -9.27 -17.78 13.42
N GLY A 143 -10.50 -18.02 13.04
CA GLY A 143 -11.14 -19.33 13.00
C GLY A 143 -10.86 -20.11 11.71
N SER A 144 -11.66 -21.16 11.46
CA SER A 144 -11.52 -21.99 10.26
C SER A 144 -11.84 -21.23 8.96
N GLY A 145 -12.83 -20.32 8.98
CA GLY A 145 -13.18 -19.47 7.82
C GLY A 145 -12.02 -18.56 7.43
N THR A 146 -11.47 -17.84 8.39
CA THR A 146 -10.28 -16.97 8.17
C THR A 146 -9.08 -17.78 7.68
N TYR A 147 -8.83 -18.95 8.26
CA TYR A 147 -7.77 -19.86 7.82
C TYR A 147 -7.92 -20.29 6.36
N SER A 148 -9.13 -20.68 5.96
CA SER A 148 -9.43 -21.06 4.57
C SER A 148 -9.23 -19.88 3.61
N ALA A 149 -9.73 -18.70 3.99
CA ALA A 149 -9.56 -17.46 3.20
C ALA A 149 -8.08 -17.08 3.00
N VAL A 150 -7.27 -17.18 4.07
CA VAL A 150 -5.83 -16.92 3.99
C VAL A 150 -5.15 -17.91 3.04
N ARG A 151 -5.44 -19.19 3.15
CA ARG A 151 -4.85 -20.21 2.27
C ARG A 151 -5.24 -20.00 0.81
N GLU A 152 -6.48 -19.63 0.55
CA GLU A 152 -6.95 -19.33 -0.80
C GLU A 152 -6.23 -18.08 -1.35
N PHE A 153 -6.12 -17.02 -0.57
CA PHE A 153 -5.33 -15.84 -0.93
C PHE A 153 -3.87 -16.21 -1.24
N GLN A 154 -3.21 -16.97 -0.36
CA GLN A 154 -1.82 -17.40 -0.57
C GLN A 154 -1.68 -18.20 -1.87
N LYS A 155 -2.58 -19.14 -2.12
CA LYS A 155 -2.60 -19.96 -3.33
C LYS A 155 -2.76 -19.12 -4.60
N THR A 156 -3.69 -18.15 -4.60
CA THR A 156 -3.92 -17.28 -5.76
C THR A 156 -2.77 -16.31 -6.02
N ARG A 157 -1.95 -16.04 -5.00
CA ARG A 157 -0.72 -15.20 -5.10
C ARG A 157 0.55 -16.01 -5.33
N GLY A 158 0.45 -17.32 -5.52
CA GLY A 158 1.63 -18.20 -5.72
C GLY A 158 2.51 -18.36 -4.47
N LEU A 159 1.94 -18.07 -3.28
CA LEU A 159 2.63 -18.23 -2.01
C LEU A 159 2.42 -19.64 -1.45
N SER A 160 3.25 -20.03 -0.48
CA SER A 160 3.01 -21.26 0.30
C SER A 160 1.68 -21.13 1.04
N ALA A 161 0.73 -22.04 0.74
CA ALA A 161 -0.62 -22.00 1.32
C ALA A 161 -0.65 -22.68 2.71
N ASP A 162 0.09 -22.14 3.66
CA ASP A 162 0.23 -22.64 5.02
C ASP A 162 -0.86 -22.10 6.00
N GLY A 163 -1.58 -21.06 5.59
CA GLY A 163 -2.60 -20.41 6.41
C GLY A 163 -2.02 -19.54 7.53
N ILE A 164 -0.76 -19.16 7.42
CA ILE A 164 -0.06 -18.27 8.37
C ILE A 164 0.16 -16.92 7.68
N VAL A 165 -0.28 -15.85 8.32
CA VAL A 165 -0.08 -14.48 7.83
C VAL A 165 1.19 -13.91 8.47
N GLY A 166 2.23 -13.82 7.67
CA GLY A 166 3.51 -13.25 8.04
C GLY A 166 3.95 -12.19 7.04
N GLN A 167 5.25 -11.90 7.01
CA GLN A 167 5.82 -10.86 6.13
C GLN A 167 5.65 -11.14 4.63
N ASN A 168 5.46 -12.41 4.24
CA ASN A 168 5.30 -12.82 2.85
C ASN A 168 3.82 -12.96 2.42
N THR A 169 2.89 -12.79 3.34
CA THR A 169 1.45 -12.82 3.10
C THR A 169 0.87 -11.43 3.23
#